data_f22a3e673c6923026d1e9e720a4abe3a
#
_entry.id   f22a3e673c6923026d1e9e720a4abe3a
#
_cell.length_a   1.000
_cell.length_b   1.000
_cell.length_c   1.000
_cell.angle_alpha   90.00
_cell.angle_beta   90.00
_cell.angle_gamma   90.00
#
_symmetry.space_group_name_H-M   'P 1'
#
loop_
_entity.id
_entity.type
_entity.pdbx_description
1 polymer ?
#
loop_
_entity_poly.entity_id
_entity_poly.type
_entity_poly.pdbx_seq_one_letter_code
_entity_poly.pdbx_strand_id
1 'polypeptide(L)'
;MVSLLDGMTPLYVAADIHGHRSEFRESLRDAGLVDHTGHWSGGGARLWLLGDYVDRGPDGVGVIDDIQRLAVSAREAGGHVGVLLGNHEAQLLAAHRFGTRPVAGWDEPGGFQGGWARFGGRAEDLRQLTPQHVEWMTRLPAVAVVDGFLLVHSDTARYLELGSSVATVNAAVSMALGSSGPTAWLEFCGRMSDRGAFRDAVPTNPDDPVSMMLRTLGGSVLVHGHSTLTKHFGVAPQDVTVALRYADDRVIAIDGGVYEGGRILLTRLR
;
A
#
# COMPACT_ATOMS: atom_id res chain seq x y z
N MET A 1 39.78 -3.87 2.75
CA MET A 1 38.85 -3.08 1.93
C MET A 1 37.52 -3.17 2.63
N VAL A 2 37.27 -2.27 3.59
CA VAL A 2 35.98 -2.21 4.37
C VAL A 2 34.93 -1.77 3.37
N SER A 3 33.87 -2.56 3.25
CA SER A 3 32.73 -2.31 2.35
C SER A 3 32.09 -0.97 2.68
N LEU A 4 32.00 -0.07 1.70
CA LEU A 4 31.28 1.22 1.79
C LEU A 4 29.74 1.06 1.97
N LEU A 5 29.25 -0.16 2.20
CA LEU A 5 27.84 -0.49 2.45
C LEU A 5 27.47 -0.54 3.94
N ASP A 6 28.45 -0.48 4.85
CA ASP A 6 28.23 -0.64 6.31
C ASP A 6 27.65 0.60 7.02
N GLY A 7 27.27 1.66 6.29
CA GLY A 7 26.72 2.89 6.86
C GLY A 7 25.26 3.20 6.52
N MET A 8 24.60 2.41 5.68
CA MET A 8 23.23 2.70 5.25
C MET A 8 22.21 1.89 6.04
N THR A 9 21.27 2.59 6.65
CA THR A 9 20.19 1.98 7.42
C THR A 9 19.31 1.07 6.52
N PRO A 10 19.06 -0.19 6.92
CA PRO A 10 18.25 -1.11 6.13
C PRO A 10 16.86 -0.55 5.82
N LEU A 11 16.40 -0.72 4.59
CA LEU A 11 15.07 -0.31 4.13
C LEU A 11 14.30 -1.55 3.68
N TYR A 12 13.16 -1.79 4.32
CA TYR A 12 12.22 -2.85 4.00
C TYR A 12 10.91 -2.28 3.50
N VAL A 13 10.22 -3.03 2.62
CA VAL A 13 8.88 -2.72 2.13
C VAL A 13 7.99 -3.96 2.17
N ALA A 14 6.68 -3.77 2.45
CA ALA A 14 5.65 -4.78 2.29
C ALA A 14 4.33 -4.10 1.87
N ALA A 15 3.41 -4.87 1.29
CA ALA A 15 2.09 -4.38 0.88
C ALA A 15 1.05 -5.51 0.94
N ASP A 16 -0.21 -5.15 0.78
CA ASP A 16 -1.32 -6.07 0.51
C ASP A 16 -1.43 -7.17 1.58
N ILE A 17 -1.47 -6.75 2.85
CA ILE A 17 -1.55 -7.61 4.02
C ILE A 17 -2.96 -8.20 4.14
N HIS A 18 -3.98 -7.44 3.75
CA HIS A 18 -5.36 -7.88 3.65
C HIS A 18 -5.86 -8.70 4.85
N GLY A 19 -5.69 -8.18 6.06
CA GLY A 19 -6.18 -8.83 7.27
C GLY A 19 -5.48 -10.13 7.67
N HIS A 20 -4.42 -10.55 6.96
CA HIS A 20 -3.61 -11.73 7.28
C HIS A 20 -2.58 -11.38 8.37
N ARG A 21 -3.12 -11.07 9.55
CA ARG A 21 -2.37 -10.55 10.69
C ARG A 21 -1.28 -11.50 11.21
N SER A 22 -1.56 -12.80 11.23
CA SER A 22 -0.61 -13.82 11.70
C SER A 22 0.58 -13.91 10.78
N GLU A 23 0.35 -13.97 9.47
CA GLU A 23 1.35 -14.01 8.41
C GLU A 23 2.19 -12.73 8.39
N PHE A 24 1.55 -11.57 8.64
CA PHE A 24 2.26 -10.30 8.77
C PHE A 24 3.23 -10.29 9.94
N ARG A 25 2.78 -10.73 11.13
CA ARG A 25 3.64 -10.85 12.32
C ARG A 25 4.78 -11.84 12.11
N GLU A 26 4.52 -12.93 11.41
CA GLU A 26 5.54 -13.93 11.06
C GLU A 26 6.60 -13.33 10.12
N SER A 27 6.19 -12.67 9.03
CA SER A 27 7.11 -12.03 8.10
C SER A 27 8.01 -10.97 8.77
N LEU A 28 7.48 -10.21 9.74
CA LEU A 28 8.26 -9.26 10.53
C LEU A 28 9.30 -9.95 11.43
N ARG A 29 8.92 -11.09 12.07
CA ARG A 29 9.85 -11.88 12.89
C ARG A 29 10.95 -12.51 12.05
N ASP A 30 10.61 -13.10 10.92
CA ASP A 30 11.55 -13.73 10.00
C ASP A 30 12.59 -12.73 9.46
N ALA A 31 12.17 -11.48 9.26
CA ALA A 31 13.07 -10.39 8.87
C ALA A 31 13.89 -9.81 10.04
N GLY A 32 13.65 -10.26 11.27
CA GLY A 32 14.31 -9.73 12.48
C GLY A 32 13.89 -8.30 12.84
N LEU A 33 12.76 -7.82 12.31
CA LEU A 33 12.25 -6.48 12.60
C LEU A 33 11.48 -6.41 13.92
N VAL A 34 10.95 -7.53 14.40
CA VAL A 34 10.30 -7.63 15.69
C VAL A 34 10.80 -8.85 16.47
N ASP A 35 10.77 -8.77 17.79
CA ASP A 35 11.07 -9.87 18.69
C ASP A 35 9.87 -10.83 18.84
N HIS A 36 10.01 -11.83 19.70
CA HIS A 36 8.97 -12.84 19.98
C HIS A 36 7.70 -12.24 20.61
N THR A 37 7.78 -11.05 21.20
CA THR A 37 6.65 -10.33 21.80
C THR A 37 5.95 -9.39 20.82
N GLY A 38 6.55 -9.18 19.63
CA GLY A 38 6.06 -8.26 18.60
C GLY A 38 6.56 -6.82 18.75
N HIS A 39 7.53 -6.56 19.66
CA HIS A 39 8.19 -5.26 19.75
C HIS A 39 9.29 -5.12 18.71
N TRP A 40 9.52 -3.89 18.27
CA TRP A 40 10.57 -3.59 17.31
C TRP A 40 11.95 -3.98 17.81
N SER A 41 12.67 -4.80 17.05
CA SER A 41 14.04 -5.24 17.29
C SER A 41 14.99 -4.91 16.15
N GLY A 42 14.48 -4.26 15.10
CA GLY A 42 15.25 -3.89 13.89
C GLY A 42 16.23 -2.72 14.08
N GLY A 43 16.38 -2.20 15.31
CA GLY A 43 17.25 -1.04 15.57
C GLY A 43 16.87 0.15 14.68
N GLY A 44 17.85 0.75 13.99
CA GLY A 44 17.63 1.87 13.07
C GLY A 44 16.98 1.50 11.73
N ALA A 45 16.58 0.27 11.47
CA ALA A 45 15.94 -0.12 10.22
C ALA A 45 14.66 0.68 9.93
N ARG A 46 14.32 0.79 8.65
CA ARG A 46 13.11 1.47 8.17
C ARG A 46 12.22 0.47 7.44
N LEU A 47 10.94 0.47 7.80
CA LEU A 47 9.90 -0.33 7.14
C LEU A 47 8.89 0.62 6.48
N TRP A 48 8.53 0.37 5.23
CA TRP A 48 7.42 1.04 4.56
C TRP A 48 6.35 0.04 4.17
N LEU A 49 5.11 0.34 4.55
CA LEU A 49 3.93 -0.45 4.22
C LEU A 49 3.15 0.32 3.16
N LEU A 50 2.87 -0.34 2.01
CA LEU A 50 2.40 0.36 0.82
C LEU A 50 0.88 0.30 0.62
N GLY A 51 0.09 -0.04 1.65
CA GLY A 51 -1.37 -0.07 1.58
C GLY A 51 -1.97 -1.47 1.60
N ASP A 52 -3.29 -1.51 1.60
CA ASP A 52 -4.16 -2.69 1.63
C ASP A 52 -3.93 -3.56 2.87
N TYR A 53 -4.25 -2.99 4.04
CA TYR A 53 -4.12 -3.65 5.35
C TYR A 53 -5.37 -4.42 5.72
N VAL A 54 -6.53 -3.96 5.21
CA VAL A 54 -7.89 -4.43 5.54
C VAL A 54 -8.47 -5.31 4.44
N ASP A 55 -9.65 -5.85 4.72
CA ASP A 55 -10.46 -6.67 3.82
C ASP A 55 -9.86 -8.05 3.50
N ARG A 56 -10.65 -8.93 2.87
CA ARG A 56 -10.31 -10.30 2.43
C ARG A 56 -9.96 -11.27 3.55
N GLY A 57 -8.92 -10.98 4.32
CA GLY A 57 -8.46 -11.82 5.44
C GLY A 57 -9.24 -11.62 6.74
N PRO A 58 -8.89 -12.36 7.79
CA PRO A 58 -9.74 -12.47 8.99
C PRO A 58 -9.71 -11.27 9.93
N ASP A 59 -8.66 -10.43 9.94
CA ASP A 59 -8.46 -9.40 10.98
C ASP A 59 -7.77 -8.13 10.45
N GLY A 60 -8.48 -7.37 9.58
CA GLY A 60 -7.98 -6.15 8.97
C GLY A 60 -7.73 -5.03 9.98
N VAL A 61 -8.68 -4.78 10.87
CA VAL A 61 -8.53 -3.75 11.93
C VAL A 61 -7.40 -4.11 12.89
N GLY A 62 -7.25 -5.40 13.23
CA GLY A 62 -6.12 -5.86 14.04
C GLY A 62 -4.75 -5.66 13.36
N VAL A 63 -4.68 -5.71 12.02
CA VAL A 63 -3.46 -5.32 11.28
C VAL A 63 -3.16 -3.83 11.46
N ILE A 64 -4.18 -2.95 11.36
CA ILE A 64 -4.01 -1.51 11.63
C ILE A 64 -3.48 -1.27 13.04
N ASP A 65 -4.03 -1.95 14.04
CA ASP A 65 -3.57 -1.85 15.43
C ASP A 65 -2.10 -2.28 15.60
N ASP A 66 -1.70 -3.36 14.91
CA ASP A 66 -0.31 -3.81 14.93
C ASP A 66 0.62 -2.79 14.27
N ILE A 67 0.23 -2.21 13.12
CA ILE A 67 1.00 -1.18 12.43
C ILE A 67 1.20 0.06 13.32
N GLN A 68 0.15 0.52 13.98
CA GLN A 68 0.23 1.68 14.87
C GLN A 68 1.17 1.42 16.07
N ARG A 69 1.06 0.26 16.71
CA ARG A 69 1.98 -0.13 17.79
C ARG A 69 3.41 -0.28 17.32
N LEU A 70 3.59 -0.89 16.14
CA LEU A 70 4.90 -1.07 15.52
C LEU A 70 5.57 0.29 15.22
N ALA A 71 4.81 1.27 14.72
CA ALA A 71 5.34 2.61 14.44
C ALA A 71 5.81 3.33 15.70
N VAL A 72 5.11 3.16 16.82
CA VAL A 72 5.53 3.71 18.12
C VAL A 72 6.81 3.02 18.60
N SER A 73 6.81 1.68 18.66
CA SER A 73 7.94 0.88 19.12
C SER A 73 9.21 1.10 18.28
N ALA A 74 9.06 1.20 16.95
CA ALA A 74 10.18 1.47 16.04
C ALA A 74 10.81 2.83 16.34
N ARG A 75 9.99 3.88 16.49
CA ARG A 75 10.48 5.23 16.79
C ARG A 75 11.24 5.29 18.12
N GLU A 76 10.75 4.59 19.15
CA GLU A 76 11.41 4.51 20.45
C GLU A 76 12.78 3.81 20.36
N ALA A 77 12.92 2.85 19.45
CA ALA A 77 14.16 2.11 19.21
C ALA A 77 15.08 2.76 18.14
N GLY A 78 14.74 3.97 17.64
CA GLY A 78 15.51 4.67 16.62
C GLY A 78 15.27 4.20 15.19
N GLY A 79 14.26 3.35 14.97
CA GLY A 79 13.78 2.91 13.66
C GLY A 79 12.65 3.77 13.11
N HIS A 80 12.08 3.34 11.98
CA HIS A 80 10.98 4.07 11.35
C HIS A 80 10.00 3.11 10.67
N VAL A 81 8.69 3.36 10.84
CA VAL A 81 7.63 2.72 10.06
C VAL A 81 6.85 3.80 9.32
N GLY A 82 6.99 3.81 7.99
CA GLY A 82 6.19 4.62 7.08
C GLY A 82 5.00 3.82 6.55
N VAL A 83 3.89 4.50 6.26
CA VAL A 83 2.64 3.83 5.87
C VAL A 83 1.97 4.62 4.77
N LEU A 84 1.60 3.97 3.67
CA LEU A 84 0.84 4.57 2.58
C LEU A 84 -0.63 4.12 2.62
N LEU A 85 -1.49 4.89 2.01
CA LEU A 85 -2.90 4.56 1.78
C LEU A 85 -3.03 3.58 0.61
N GLY A 86 -3.71 2.46 0.82
CA GLY A 86 -4.17 1.58 -0.25
C GLY A 86 -5.60 1.91 -0.73
N ASN A 87 -6.01 1.27 -1.81
CA ASN A 87 -7.36 1.46 -2.32
C ASN A 87 -8.43 0.80 -1.42
N HIS A 88 -8.09 -0.28 -0.71
CA HIS A 88 -9.00 -0.92 0.23
C HIS A 88 -9.29 -0.07 1.45
N GLU A 89 -8.31 0.67 2.00
CA GLU A 89 -8.55 1.66 3.05
C GLU A 89 -9.48 2.77 2.56
N ALA A 90 -9.27 3.28 1.33
CA ALA A 90 -10.13 4.31 0.74
C ALA A 90 -11.56 3.80 0.54
N GLN A 91 -11.74 2.56 0.06
CA GLN A 91 -13.05 1.94 -0.13
C GLN A 91 -13.75 1.66 1.21
N LEU A 92 -13.05 1.19 2.23
CA LEU A 92 -13.58 0.98 3.58
C LEU A 92 -14.05 2.31 4.20
N LEU A 93 -13.24 3.37 4.07
CA LEU A 93 -13.61 4.72 4.52
C LEU A 93 -14.87 5.23 3.80
N ALA A 94 -14.97 5.01 2.48
CA ALA A 94 -16.15 5.36 1.70
C ALA A 94 -17.39 4.56 2.13
N ALA A 95 -17.25 3.25 2.32
CA ALA A 95 -18.30 2.37 2.84
C ALA A 95 -18.78 2.81 4.23
N HIS A 96 -17.85 3.14 5.13
CA HIS A 96 -18.15 3.66 6.46
C HIS A 96 -18.89 5.00 6.41
N ARG A 97 -18.46 5.91 5.53
CA ARG A 97 -19.02 7.29 5.45
C ARG A 97 -20.36 7.35 4.76
N PHE A 98 -20.55 6.64 3.66
CA PHE A 98 -21.70 6.77 2.78
C PHE A 98 -22.67 5.59 2.89
N GLY A 99 -22.22 4.43 3.34
CA GLY A 99 -23.03 3.24 3.53
C GLY A 99 -23.66 2.74 2.22
N THR A 100 -24.95 2.40 2.32
CA THR A 100 -25.73 1.84 1.21
C THR A 100 -26.45 2.90 0.38
N ARG A 101 -26.19 4.19 0.61
CA ARG A 101 -26.86 5.28 -0.11
C ARG A 101 -26.51 5.25 -1.60
N PRO A 102 -27.50 5.37 -2.50
CA PRO A 102 -27.25 5.50 -3.94
C PRO A 102 -26.36 6.71 -4.24
N VAL A 103 -25.48 6.55 -5.23
CA VAL A 103 -24.62 7.63 -5.74
C VAL A 103 -25.05 7.97 -7.16
N ALA A 104 -25.30 9.24 -7.43
CA ALA A 104 -25.74 9.68 -8.75
C ALA A 104 -24.73 9.28 -9.85
N GLY A 105 -25.21 8.64 -10.90
CA GLY A 105 -24.38 8.18 -12.02
C GLY A 105 -23.59 6.89 -11.75
N TRP A 106 -23.83 6.21 -10.62
CA TRP A 106 -23.23 4.91 -10.29
C TRP A 106 -24.29 3.90 -9.88
N ASP A 107 -24.52 2.93 -10.78
CA ASP A 107 -25.52 1.88 -10.59
C ASP A 107 -24.94 0.66 -9.85
N GLU A 108 -24.51 0.90 -8.62
CA GLU A 108 -23.96 -0.15 -7.73
C GLU A 108 -25.01 -0.48 -6.65
N PRO A 109 -25.53 -1.73 -6.63
CA PRO A 109 -26.43 -2.16 -5.58
C PRO A 109 -25.81 -2.04 -4.19
N GLY A 110 -26.47 -1.28 -3.29
CA GLY A 110 -25.92 -1.02 -1.95
C GLY A 110 -24.81 0.03 -1.90
N GLY A 111 -24.66 0.86 -2.94
CA GLY A 111 -23.77 2.01 -2.95
C GLY A 111 -22.31 1.66 -2.61
N PHE A 112 -21.64 2.51 -1.86
CA PHE A 112 -20.23 2.27 -1.49
C PHE A 112 -20.03 0.99 -0.67
N GLN A 113 -20.95 0.67 0.23
CA GLN A 113 -20.84 -0.55 1.03
C GLN A 113 -21.02 -1.81 0.16
N GLY A 114 -21.93 -1.77 -0.82
CA GLY A 114 -22.12 -2.86 -1.78
C GLY A 114 -20.90 -3.07 -2.67
N GLY A 115 -20.37 -1.99 -3.24
CA GLY A 115 -19.15 -2.02 -4.07
C GLY A 115 -17.94 -2.53 -3.29
N TRP A 116 -17.71 -2.01 -2.09
CA TRP A 116 -16.64 -2.47 -1.21
C TRP A 116 -16.76 -3.97 -0.85
N ALA A 117 -17.97 -4.43 -0.47
CA ALA A 117 -18.21 -5.84 -0.15
C ALA A 117 -17.92 -6.76 -1.34
N ARG A 118 -18.27 -6.35 -2.57
CA ARG A 118 -18.00 -7.11 -3.80
C ARG A 118 -16.49 -7.26 -4.08
N PHE A 119 -15.66 -6.33 -3.65
CA PHE A 119 -14.20 -6.40 -3.78
C PHE A 119 -13.49 -7.07 -2.59
N GLY A 120 -14.24 -7.73 -1.72
CA GLY A 120 -13.70 -8.48 -0.59
C GLY A 120 -13.80 -7.77 0.75
N GLY A 121 -14.55 -6.67 0.81
CA GLY A 121 -14.86 -5.96 2.04
C GLY A 121 -15.53 -6.86 3.07
N ARG A 122 -15.09 -6.80 4.31
CA ARG A 122 -15.59 -7.63 5.40
C ARG A 122 -16.41 -6.80 6.40
N ALA A 123 -17.66 -7.20 6.60
CA ALA A 123 -18.55 -6.54 7.55
C ALA A 123 -17.93 -6.44 8.96
N GLU A 124 -17.02 -7.36 9.30
CA GLU A 124 -16.29 -7.35 10.57
C GLU A 124 -15.37 -6.13 10.67
N ASP A 125 -14.58 -5.85 9.62
CA ASP A 125 -13.69 -4.68 9.59
C ASP A 125 -14.51 -3.40 9.78
N LEU A 126 -15.64 -3.27 9.07
CA LEU A 126 -16.52 -2.10 9.20
C LEU A 126 -17.09 -1.93 10.63
N ARG A 127 -17.42 -3.05 11.32
CA ARG A 127 -17.98 -3.02 12.68
C ARG A 127 -16.91 -2.69 13.75
N GLN A 128 -15.67 -3.06 13.51
CA GLN A 128 -14.55 -2.84 14.44
C GLN A 128 -13.91 -1.46 14.30
N LEU A 129 -14.23 -0.71 13.23
CA LEU A 129 -13.68 0.63 13.04
C LEU A 129 -14.05 1.55 14.22
N THR A 130 -13.03 2.17 14.78
CA THR A 130 -13.17 3.26 15.73
C THR A 130 -12.92 4.61 15.05
N PRO A 131 -13.37 5.74 15.65
CA PRO A 131 -13.02 7.07 15.15
C PRO A 131 -11.51 7.28 15.00
N GLN A 132 -10.71 6.67 15.87
CA GLN A 132 -9.24 6.75 15.80
C GLN A 132 -8.68 6.03 14.57
N HIS A 133 -9.21 4.86 14.20
CA HIS A 133 -8.83 4.16 12.97
C HIS A 133 -9.17 5.00 11.73
N VAL A 134 -10.38 5.57 11.69
CA VAL A 134 -10.82 6.45 10.59
C VAL A 134 -9.90 7.66 10.46
N GLU A 135 -9.63 8.35 11.58
CA GLU A 135 -8.73 9.50 11.62
C GLU A 135 -7.31 9.14 11.16
N TRP A 136 -6.79 7.99 11.60
CA TRP A 136 -5.48 7.53 11.20
C TRP A 136 -5.42 7.26 9.69
N MET A 137 -6.36 6.50 9.12
CA MET A 137 -6.38 6.21 7.69
C MET A 137 -6.53 7.47 6.83
N THR A 138 -7.34 8.45 7.27
CA THR A 138 -7.54 9.70 6.52
C THR A 138 -6.30 10.61 6.48
N ARG A 139 -5.28 10.33 7.29
CA ARG A 139 -4.01 11.05 7.31
C ARG A 139 -2.89 10.36 6.55
N LEU A 140 -3.13 9.16 6.03
CA LEU A 140 -2.10 8.41 5.31
C LEU A 140 -1.75 9.10 3.99
N PRO A 141 -0.45 9.25 3.66
CA PRO A 141 -0.02 9.68 2.34
C PRO A 141 -0.26 8.57 1.31
N ALA A 142 -0.38 8.91 0.03
CA ALA A 142 -0.51 7.95 -1.05
C ALA A 142 0.82 7.66 -1.75
N VAL A 143 1.79 8.55 -1.66
CA VAL A 143 3.10 8.41 -2.31
C VAL A 143 4.22 8.88 -1.39
N ALA A 144 5.40 8.25 -1.50
CA ALA A 144 6.62 8.65 -0.81
C ALA A 144 7.85 8.41 -1.68
N VAL A 145 8.92 9.18 -1.47
CA VAL A 145 10.25 8.92 -2.04
C VAL A 145 11.23 8.69 -0.91
N VAL A 146 11.90 7.53 -0.93
CA VAL A 146 12.83 7.10 0.11
C VAL A 146 14.07 6.50 -0.54
N ASP A 147 15.24 7.04 -0.33
CA ASP A 147 16.53 6.55 -0.84
C ASP A 147 16.55 6.30 -2.36
N GLY A 148 15.83 7.11 -3.12
CA GLY A 148 15.71 6.96 -4.57
C GLY A 148 14.64 5.96 -5.02
N PHE A 149 13.87 5.37 -4.11
CA PHE A 149 12.69 4.56 -4.42
C PHE A 149 11.43 5.43 -4.35
N LEU A 150 10.65 5.46 -5.43
CA LEU A 150 9.29 6.00 -5.43
C LEU A 150 8.34 4.89 -4.97
N LEU A 151 7.72 5.09 -3.80
CA LEU A 151 6.80 4.15 -3.18
C LEU A 151 5.37 4.57 -3.47
N VAL A 152 4.57 3.68 -4.04
CA VAL A 152 3.14 3.85 -4.32
C VAL A 152 2.39 2.56 -3.98
N HIS A 153 1.07 2.63 -3.79
CA HIS A 153 0.27 1.41 -3.61
C HIS A 153 -0.01 0.74 -4.97
N SER A 154 -0.69 1.44 -5.88
CA SER A 154 -1.19 0.88 -7.14
C SER A 154 -0.21 1.10 -8.30
N ASP A 155 -0.15 0.14 -9.23
CA ASP A 155 0.63 0.21 -10.47
C ASP A 155 -0.07 1.05 -11.56
N THR A 156 -0.34 2.32 -11.24
CA THR A 156 -1.01 3.30 -12.10
C THR A 156 -0.28 4.63 -12.17
N ALA A 157 -0.34 5.29 -13.31
CA ALA A 157 0.15 6.66 -13.47
C ALA A 157 -0.88 7.73 -13.06
N ARG A 158 -2.08 7.34 -12.63
CA ARG A 158 -3.15 8.28 -12.27
C ARG A 158 -2.86 9.13 -11.03
N TYR A 159 -1.81 8.81 -10.28
CA TYR A 159 -1.27 9.72 -9.25
C TYR A 159 -0.89 11.09 -9.82
N LEU A 160 -0.46 11.16 -11.09
CA LEU A 160 -0.10 12.40 -11.77
C LEU A 160 -1.31 13.32 -12.05
N GLU A 161 -2.54 12.78 -12.04
CA GLU A 161 -3.77 13.57 -12.11
C GLU A 161 -4.02 14.35 -10.80
N LEU A 162 -3.40 13.93 -9.69
CA LEU A 162 -3.54 14.54 -8.37
C LEU A 162 -2.51 15.63 -8.10
N GLY A 163 -1.38 15.61 -8.81
CA GLY A 163 -0.34 16.61 -8.62
C GLY A 163 0.97 16.32 -9.33
N SER A 164 1.87 17.28 -9.31
CA SER A 164 3.18 17.24 -9.98
C SER A 164 4.36 17.09 -9.00
N SER A 165 4.09 16.73 -7.75
CA SER A 165 5.11 16.43 -6.74
C SER A 165 4.50 15.55 -5.66
N VAL A 166 5.33 14.85 -4.87
CA VAL A 166 4.91 14.06 -3.71
C VAL A 166 4.01 14.89 -2.77
N ALA A 167 4.40 16.13 -2.51
CA ALA A 167 3.65 17.01 -1.61
C ALA A 167 2.26 17.35 -2.16
N THR A 168 2.14 17.69 -3.45
CA THR A 168 0.86 18.07 -4.07
C THR A 168 -0.06 16.88 -4.25
N VAL A 169 0.46 15.70 -4.60
CA VAL A 169 -0.32 14.44 -4.65
C VAL A 169 -0.89 14.13 -3.28
N ASN A 170 -0.07 14.12 -2.23
CA ASN A 170 -0.53 13.80 -0.87
C ASN A 170 -1.53 14.84 -0.33
N ALA A 171 -1.36 16.13 -0.67
CA ALA A 171 -2.33 17.17 -0.32
C ALA A 171 -3.68 16.93 -1.02
N ALA A 172 -3.69 16.58 -2.30
CA ALA A 172 -4.90 16.27 -3.05
C ALA A 172 -5.62 15.03 -2.51
N VAL A 173 -4.86 13.99 -2.12
CA VAL A 173 -5.41 12.79 -1.44
C VAL A 173 -6.07 13.17 -0.12
N SER A 174 -5.40 13.95 0.72
CA SER A 174 -5.97 14.43 1.99
C SER A 174 -7.26 15.24 1.78
N MET A 175 -7.30 16.09 0.76
CA MET A 175 -8.51 16.84 0.37
C MET A 175 -9.64 15.91 -0.10
N ALA A 176 -9.33 14.90 -0.91
CA ALA A 176 -10.31 13.93 -1.40
C ALA A 176 -10.93 13.14 -0.23
N LEU A 177 -10.10 12.66 0.70
CA LEU A 177 -10.55 11.95 1.91
C LEU A 177 -11.36 12.85 2.86
N GLY A 178 -11.12 14.15 2.87
CA GLY A 178 -11.90 15.15 3.61
C GLY A 178 -13.22 15.54 2.93
N SER A 179 -13.42 15.24 1.63
CA SER A 179 -14.58 15.65 0.86
C SER A 179 -15.90 15.07 1.42
N SER A 180 -16.96 15.86 1.38
CA SER A 180 -18.32 15.40 1.74
C SER A 180 -19.09 14.81 0.56
N GLY A 181 -18.62 15.01 -0.68
CA GLY A 181 -19.32 14.62 -1.90
C GLY A 181 -19.04 13.16 -2.30
N PRO A 182 -20.09 12.31 -2.44
CA PRO A 182 -19.89 10.90 -2.81
C PRO A 182 -19.27 10.72 -4.20
N THR A 183 -19.56 11.60 -5.17
CA THR A 183 -18.99 11.53 -6.52
C THR A 183 -17.46 11.72 -6.49
N ALA A 184 -16.96 12.67 -5.69
CA ALA A 184 -15.52 12.88 -5.53
C ALA A 184 -14.83 11.64 -4.93
N TRP A 185 -15.49 10.98 -3.98
CA TRP A 185 -14.99 9.72 -3.41
C TRP A 185 -14.99 8.58 -4.42
N LEU A 186 -16.03 8.48 -5.24
CA LEU A 186 -16.10 7.46 -6.29
C LEU A 186 -14.95 7.60 -7.30
N GLU A 187 -14.71 8.83 -7.77
CA GLU A 187 -13.59 9.14 -8.65
C GLU A 187 -12.23 8.84 -7.99
N PHE A 188 -12.07 9.22 -6.72
CA PHE A 188 -10.85 8.97 -5.97
C PHE A 188 -10.60 7.47 -5.78
N CYS A 189 -11.60 6.70 -5.34
CA CYS A 189 -11.48 5.23 -5.22
C CYS A 189 -11.16 4.59 -6.57
N GLY A 190 -11.76 5.06 -7.67
CA GLY A 190 -11.46 4.59 -9.01
C GLY A 190 -10.00 4.84 -9.43
N ARG A 191 -9.43 6.01 -9.11
CA ARG A 191 -8.01 6.31 -9.37
C ARG A 191 -7.09 5.39 -8.57
N MET A 192 -7.37 5.21 -7.28
CA MET A 192 -6.56 4.37 -6.41
C MET A 192 -6.63 2.88 -6.76
N SER A 193 -7.71 2.44 -7.41
CA SER A 193 -7.92 1.03 -7.81
C SER A 193 -7.49 0.70 -9.23
N ASP A 194 -7.03 1.68 -10.01
CA ASP A 194 -6.54 1.48 -11.36
C ASP A 194 -5.18 0.75 -11.36
N ARG A 195 -4.90 -0.04 -12.41
CA ARG A 195 -3.74 -0.95 -12.43
C ARG A 195 -3.18 -1.24 -13.80
N GLY A 196 -1.98 -1.79 -13.83
CA GLY A 196 -1.38 -2.37 -15.03
C GLY A 196 -0.64 -1.37 -15.91
N ALA A 197 -0.57 -0.09 -15.53
CA ALA A 197 0.04 0.95 -16.35
C ALA A 197 1.55 0.77 -16.60
N PHE A 198 2.24 -0.01 -15.74
CA PHE A 198 3.70 -0.12 -15.80
C PHE A 198 4.20 -1.36 -16.54
N ARG A 199 3.31 -2.29 -16.92
CA ARG A 199 3.71 -3.59 -17.50
C ARG A 199 4.38 -3.47 -18.85
N ASP A 200 3.85 -2.57 -19.68
CA ASP A 200 4.34 -2.35 -21.06
C ASP A 200 5.27 -1.13 -21.13
N ALA A 201 5.89 -0.73 -20.02
CA ALA A 201 6.79 0.41 -19.99
C ALA A 201 8.03 0.19 -20.84
N VAL A 202 8.32 1.14 -21.73
CA VAL A 202 9.46 1.13 -22.64
C VAL A 202 10.50 2.16 -22.19
N PRO A 203 11.67 1.75 -21.68
CA PRO A 203 12.65 2.66 -21.07
C PRO A 203 13.14 3.81 -21.95
N THR A 204 13.17 3.58 -23.27
CA THR A 204 13.59 4.60 -24.23
C THR A 204 12.50 5.60 -24.58
N ASN A 205 11.26 5.36 -24.14
CA ASN A 205 10.15 6.30 -24.32
C ASN A 205 10.02 7.22 -23.09
N PRO A 206 10.32 8.52 -23.20
CA PRO A 206 10.19 9.46 -22.10
C PRO A 206 8.73 9.65 -21.63
N ASP A 207 7.76 9.31 -22.46
CA ASP A 207 6.34 9.44 -22.18
C ASP A 207 5.71 8.13 -21.67
N ASP A 208 6.52 7.09 -21.44
CA ASP A 208 6.01 5.88 -20.76
C ASP A 208 5.61 6.19 -19.31
N PRO A 209 4.59 5.51 -18.77
CA PRO A 209 4.06 5.80 -17.44
C PRO A 209 5.10 5.77 -16.32
N VAL A 210 6.07 4.85 -16.37
CA VAL A 210 7.15 4.73 -15.36
C VAL A 210 8.07 5.93 -15.43
N SER A 211 8.54 6.29 -16.63
CA SER A 211 9.39 7.47 -16.86
C SER A 211 8.69 8.75 -16.42
N MET A 212 7.40 8.91 -16.73
CA MET A 212 6.60 10.05 -16.28
C MET A 212 6.51 10.13 -14.75
N MET A 213 6.20 9.02 -14.08
CA MET A 213 6.10 8.94 -12.62
C MET A 213 7.42 9.31 -11.94
N LEU A 214 8.52 8.67 -12.35
CA LEU A 214 9.85 8.89 -11.76
C LEU A 214 10.36 10.32 -12.02
N ARG A 215 10.15 10.87 -13.23
CA ARG A 215 10.55 12.24 -13.56
C ARG A 215 9.76 13.28 -12.77
N THR A 216 8.47 13.05 -12.56
CA THR A 216 7.57 14.02 -11.94
C THR A 216 7.61 13.95 -10.41
N LEU A 217 7.59 12.76 -9.84
CA LEU A 217 7.51 12.57 -8.39
C LEU A 217 8.87 12.30 -7.74
N GLY A 218 9.88 11.94 -8.56
CA GLY A 218 11.23 11.64 -8.08
C GLY A 218 11.50 10.15 -7.90
N GLY A 219 12.74 9.84 -7.56
CA GLY A 219 13.23 8.46 -7.47
C GLY A 219 13.84 7.95 -8.77
N SER A 220 14.44 6.77 -8.70
CA SER A 220 15.03 6.05 -9.83
C SER A 220 14.40 4.68 -10.06
N VAL A 221 13.75 4.13 -9.03
CA VAL A 221 13.03 2.86 -9.05
C VAL A 221 11.66 3.05 -8.39
N LEU A 222 10.61 2.54 -9.02
CA LEU A 222 9.25 2.55 -8.50
C LEU A 222 8.97 1.23 -7.79
N VAL A 223 8.32 1.27 -6.62
CA VAL A 223 7.91 0.07 -5.87
C VAL A 223 6.41 0.14 -5.62
N HIS A 224 5.70 -0.94 -5.94
CA HIS A 224 4.24 -1.00 -5.78
C HIS A 224 3.74 -2.37 -5.27
N GLY A 225 2.53 -2.38 -4.70
CA GLY A 225 1.70 -3.53 -4.38
C GLY A 225 0.56 -3.73 -5.37
N HIS A 226 -0.65 -3.98 -4.87
CA HIS A 226 -1.96 -3.94 -5.54
C HIS A 226 -2.20 -4.98 -6.64
N SER A 227 -1.24 -5.21 -7.51
CA SER A 227 -1.30 -6.22 -8.57
C SER A 227 -0.53 -7.46 -8.14
N THR A 228 -1.27 -8.50 -7.72
CA THR A 228 -0.68 -9.74 -7.19
C THR A 228 0.25 -10.41 -8.20
N LEU A 229 1.38 -10.92 -7.74
CA LEU A 229 2.29 -11.71 -8.58
C LEU A 229 1.59 -12.96 -9.13
N THR A 230 0.67 -13.51 -8.38
CA THR A 230 -0.10 -14.72 -8.77
C THR A 230 -1.02 -14.43 -9.96
N LYS A 231 -1.97 -13.55 -9.80
CA LYS A 231 -3.03 -13.30 -10.78
C LYS A 231 -2.57 -12.42 -11.95
N HIS A 232 -1.73 -11.42 -11.66
CA HIS A 232 -1.43 -10.37 -12.64
C HIS A 232 -0.10 -10.59 -13.37
N PHE A 233 0.81 -11.39 -12.79
CA PHE A 233 2.10 -11.73 -13.41
C PHE A 233 2.27 -13.23 -13.66
N GLY A 234 1.27 -14.07 -13.32
CA GLY A 234 1.25 -15.49 -13.63
C GLY A 234 2.24 -16.34 -12.83
N VAL A 235 2.72 -15.85 -11.69
CA VAL A 235 3.58 -16.62 -10.78
C VAL A 235 2.71 -17.58 -9.99
N ALA A 236 3.03 -18.88 -9.99
CA ALA A 236 2.26 -19.83 -9.19
C ALA A 236 2.42 -19.52 -7.69
N PRO A 237 1.35 -19.66 -6.86
CA PRO A 237 1.38 -19.23 -5.46
C PRO A 237 2.56 -19.80 -4.64
N GLN A 238 2.89 -21.08 -4.87
CA GLN A 238 4.02 -21.75 -4.21
C GLN A 238 5.40 -21.20 -4.63
N ASP A 239 5.49 -20.56 -5.80
CA ASP A 239 6.74 -20.00 -6.37
C ASP A 239 6.94 -18.53 -6.01
N VAL A 240 5.95 -17.90 -5.34
CA VAL A 240 6.07 -16.55 -4.83
C VAL A 240 7.02 -16.52 -3.63
N THR A 241 8.28 -16.21 -3.86
CA THR A 241 9.34 -16.19 -2.81
C THR A 241 10.04 -14.85 -2.70
N VAL A 242 10.03 -14.05 -3.76
CA VAL A 242 10.71 -12.76 -3.85
C VAL A 242 9.88 -11.77 -4.67
N ALA A 243 10.15 -10.47 -4.47
CA ALA A 243 9.58 -9.41 -5.29
C ALA A 243 9.98 -9.54 -6.76
N LEU A 244 9.08 -9.17 -7.66
CA LEU A 244 9.31 -9.20 -9.11
C LEU A 244 9.87 -7.85 -9.57
N ARG A 245 11.02 -7.87 -10.26
CA ARG A 245 11.56 -6.71 -10.98
C ARG A 245 11.18 -6.79 -12.45
N TYR A 246 10.76 -5.67 -13.01
CA TYR A 246 10.36 -5.56 -14.42
C TYR A 246 10.58 -4.15 -14.97
N ALA A 247 10.24 -3.89 -16.24
CA ALA A 247 10.47 -2.62 -16.92
C ALA A 247 11.95 -2.17 -16.82
N ASP A 248 12.87 -3.08 -17.16
CA ASP A 248 14.33 -2.91 -17.07
C ASP A 248 14.79 -2.48 -15.65
N ASP A 249 14.37 -3.24 -14.65
CA ASP A 249 14.66 -3.03 -13.22
C ASP A 249 14.18 -1.70 -12.62
N ARG A 250 13.42 -0.92 -13.38
CA ARG A 250 12.85 0.35 -12.90
C ARG A 250 11.60 0.19 -12.02
N VAL A 251 10.99 -1.00 -12.00
CA VAL A 251 9.78 -1.27 -11.23
C VAL A 251 9.95 -2.56 -10.41
N ILE A 252 9.46 -2.52 -9.17
CA ILE A 252 9.44 -3.66 -8.25
C ILE A 252 7.99 -3.89 -7.79
N ALA A 253 7.40 -5.04 -8.16
CA ALA A 253 6.12 -5.49 -7.64
C ALA A 253 6.33 -6.35 -6.40
N ILE A 254 5.62 -6.04 -5.30
CA ILE A 254 5.78 -6.70 -4.00
C ILE A 254 4.49 -7.32 -3.44
N ASP A 255 3.38 -7.30 -4.19
CA ASP A 255 2.15 -7.99 -3.75
C ASP A 255 2.26 -9.49 -4.02
N GLY A 256 2.60 -10.24 -2.99
CA GLY A 256 2.76 -11.70 -3.09
C GLY A 256 1.47 -12.49 -3.12
N GLY A 257 0.28 -11.84 -3.09
CA GLY A 257 -1.00 -12.51 -3.21
C GLY A 257 -1.33 -13.41 -2.02
N VAL A 258 -1.14 -12.94 -0.78
CA VAL A 258 -1.36 -13.76 0.43
C VAL A 258 -2.76 -14.38 0.46
N TYR A 259 -3.79 -13.63 0.06
CA TYR A 259 -5.17 -14.12 0.02
C TYR A 259 -5.47 -15.05 -1.19
N GLU A 260 -4.55 -15.19 -2.13
CA GLU A 260 -4.60 -16.10 -3.29
C GLU A 260 -3.73 -17.34 -3.08
N GLY A 261 -3.27 -17.60 -1.84
CA GLY A 261 -2.40 -18.74 -1.50
C GLY A 261 -0.90 -18.46 -1.66
N GLY A 262 -0.53 -17.23 -2.01
CA GLY A 262 0.84 -16.73 -1.97
C GLY A 262 1.26 -16.34 -0.55
N ARG A 263 2.05 -15.29 -0.42
CA ARG A 263 2.56 -14.83 0.90
C ARG A 263 2.72 -13.32 0.96
N ILE A 264 2.88 -12.78 2.16
CA ILE A 264 3.33 -11.40 2.35
C ILE A 264 4.83 -11.35 2.02
N LEU A 265 5.20 -10.55 1.02
CA LEU A 265 6.59 -10.31 0.66
C LEU A 265 7.14 -9.12 1.44
N LEU A 266 7.87 -9.40 2.52
CA LEU A 266 8.67 -8.39 3.20
C LEU A 266 10.02 -8.29 2.49
N THR A 267 10.15 -7.29 1.64
CA THR A 267 11.29 -7.14 0.71
C THR A 267 12.30 -6.14 1.25
N ARG A 268 13.58 -6.54 1.37
CA ARG A 268 14.66 -5.63 1.67
C ARG A 268 15.13 -4.95 0.38
N LEU A 269 15.06 -3.62 0.33
CA LEU A 269 15.52 -2.80 -0.80
C LEU A 269 16.99 -2.39 -0.65
N ARG A 270 17.45 -2.25 0.60
CA ARG A 270 18.82 -1.91 1.00
C ARG A 270 19.24 -2.60 2.27
#